data_13589908b1744de0d2c666538f2c9b6d
#
_entry.id   13589908b1744de0d2c666538f2c9b6d
#
_cell.length_a   1.000
_cell.length_b   1.000
_cell.length_c   1.000
_cell.angle_alpha   90.00
_cell.angle_beta   90.00
_cell.angle_gamma   90.00
#
_symmetry.space_group_name_H-M   'P 1'
#
loop_
_entity.id
_entity.type
_entity.pdbx_description
1 polymer ?
#
loop_
_entity_poly.entity_id
_entity_poly.type
_entity_poly.pdbx_seq_one_letter_code
_entity_poly.pdbx_strand_id
1 'polypeptide(L)'
;GISKKYADKMLDGHKTLFNDNVNYWFENTPKPQMIRTLDNQVRAVLSDKYKRVDNDMIAEQVLPILWDKKYDIKSCAITDTKMYIKASLPSLQREVNKGDVVESGVIISNSEVGHGAVNVSPFIHRLVCMNGMVINTSKLNSRHLTSSQSSLDGVWSILSDEAKELDSQALLAKVRDVVASTSDEMRFEEQVQMMSNASQIKIKRPKKVIELLENKFDLTKNEGESILENLINRD
;
A
#
# COMPACT_ATOMS: atom_id res chain seq x y z
N GLY A 1 4.57 -22.76 -9.85
CA GLY A 1 5.71 -21.89 -10.08
C GLY A 1 6.98 -22.47 -9.49
N ILE A 2 8.13 -22.11 -10.03
CA ILE A 2 9.46 -22.52 -9.55
C ILE A 2 9.85 -21.57 -8.41
N SER A 3 10.40 -22.09 -7.30
CA SER A 3 10.87 -21.23 -6.23
C SER A 3 12.07 -20.37 -6.67
N LYS A 4 12.16 -19.13 -6.17
CA LYS A 4 13.28 -18.23 -6.46
C LYS A 4 14.63 -18.89 -6.19
N LYS A 5 14.76 -19.59 -5.04
CA LYS A 5 15.99 -20.29 -4.64
C LYS A 5 16.44 -21.34 -5.67
N TYR A 6 15.50 -22.04 -6.31
CA TYR A 6 15.83 -23.03 -7.34
C TYR A 6 16.22 -22.34 -8.65
N ALA A 7 15.52 -21.27 -9.03
CA ALA A 7 15.84 -20.47 -10.20
C ALA A 7 17.25 -19.84 -10.09
N ASP A 8 17.59 -19.27 -8.96
CA ASP A 8 18.92 -18.71 -8.68
C ASP A 8 20.00 -19.80 -8.80
N LYS A 9 19.78 -20.97 -8.18
CA LYS A 9 20.72 -22.11 -8.25
C LYS A 9 20.93 -22.61 -9.69
N MET A 10 19.87 -22.64 -10.51
CA MET A 10 19.99 -23.01 -11.93
C MET A 10 20.75 -21.94 -12.71
N LEU A 11 20.47 -20.66 -12.48
CA LEU A 11 21.14 -19.56 -13.14
C LEU A 11 22.65 -19.55 -12.85
N ASP A 12 23.04 -19.78 -11.61
CA ASP A 12 24.43 -19.82 -11.17
C ASP A 12 25.17 -21.05 -11.67
N GLY A 13 24.53 -22.23 -11.65
CA GLY A 13 25.18 -23.51 -11.98
C GLY A 13 25.11 -23.89 -13.47
N HIS A 14 24.03 -23.54 -14.17
CA HIS A 14 23.74 -23.97 -15.54
C HIS A 14 22.99 -22.91 -16.34
N LYS A 15 23.65 -21.77 -16.56
CA LYS A 15 23.04 -20.58 -17.18
C LYS A 15 22.37 -20.87 -18.53
N THR A 16 23.00 -21.68 -19.39
CA THR A 16 22.44 -22.03 -20.71
C THR A 16 21.14 -22.81 -20.55
N LEU A 17 21.13 -23.84 -19.70
CA LEU A 17 19.92 -24.63 -19.42
C LEU A 17 18.81 -23.78 -18.80
N PHE A 18 19.16 -22.85 -17.94
CA PHE A 18 18.18 -21.90 -17.37
C PHE A 18 17.54 -21.05 -18.48
N ASN A 19 18.36 -20.47 -19.36
CA ASN A 19 17.89 -19.64 -20.47
C ASN A 19 17.01 -20.44 -21.44
N ASP A 20 17.42 -21.64 -21.81
CA ASP A 20 16.65 -22.52 -22.72
C ASP A 20 15.27 -22.87 -22.12
N ASN A 21 15.22 -23.19 -20.83
CA ASN A 21 13.97 -23.46 -20.15
C ASN A 21 13.06 -22.21 -20.10
N VAL A 22 13.62 -21.03 -19.78
CA VAL A 22 12.86 -19.79 -19.72
C VAL A 22 12.30 -19.44 -21.10
N ASN A 23 13.14 -19.50 -22.14
CA ASN A 23 12.74 -19.20 -23.52
C ASN A 23 11.67 -20.19 -24.01
N TYR A 24 11.84 -21.49 -23.75
CA TYR A 24 10.84 -22.51 -24.11
C TYR A 24 9.46 -22.18 -23.51
N TRP A 25 9.39 -21.80 -22.23
CA TRP A 25 8.13 -21.47 -21.61
C TRP A 25 7.53 -20.15 -22.13
N PHE A 26 8.35 -19.15 -22.47
CA PHE A 26 7.86 -17.91 -23.11
C PHE A 26 7.28 -18.17 -24.49
N GLU A 27 7.97 -18.96 -25.31
CA GLU A 27 7.54 -19.30 -26.68
C GLU A 27 6.26 -20.16 -26.68
N ASN A 28 6.11 -21.03 -25.69
CA ASN A 28 4.98 -21.95 -25.59
C ASN A 28 3.87 -21.50 -24.64
N THR A 29 3.94 -20.28 -24.10
CA THR A 29 2.86 -19.72 -23.28
C THR A 29 1.80 -19.11 -24.19
N PRO A 30 0.55 -19.60 -24.13
CA PRO A 30 -0.50 -19.15 -25.06
C PRO A 30 -1.04 -17.74 -24.76
N LYS A 31 -0.60 -17.11 -23.67
CA LYS A 31 -1.08 -15.79 -23.23
C LYS A 31 0.02 -14.74 -23.33
N PRO A 32 -0.30 -13.56 -23.88
CA PRO A 32 0.61 -12.42 -23.86
C PRO A 32 1.07 -12.11 -22.42
N GLN A 33 2.30 -11.65 -22.29
CA GLN A 33 2.90 -11.28 -21.01
C GLN A 33 3.55 -9.89 -21.13
N MET A 34 3.48 -9.13 -20.04
CA MET A 34 4.17 -7.86 -19.91
C MET A 34 5.53 -8.10 -19.27
N ILE A 35 6.59 -7.69 -19.92
CA ILE A 35 7.95 -7.74 -19.37
C ILE A 35 8.32 -6.34 -18.89
N ARG A 36 8.69 -6.24 -17.62
CA ARG A 36 9.21 -5.00 -17.03
C ARG A 36 10.73 -5.06 -17.05
N THR A 37 11.33 -4.02 -17.60
CA THR A 37 12.79 -3.89 -17.66
C THR A 37 13.27 -2.61 -17.00
N LEU A 38 14.49 -2.62 -16.47
CA LEU A 38 15.23 -1.45 -16.00
C LEU A 38 16.71 -1.69 -16.35
N ASP A 39 17.37 -0.69 -16.92
CA ASP A 39 18.78 -0.75 -17.33
C ASP A 39 19.10 -2.01 -18.17
N ASN A 40 18.23 -2.33 -19.12
CA ASN A 40 18.30 -3.53 -19.98
C ASN A 40 18.23 -4.87 -19.23
N GLN A 41 17.82 -4.88 -17.97
CA GLN A 41 17.61 -6.10 -17.20
C GLN A 41 16.13 -6.35 -16.95
N VAL A 42 15.70 -7.61 -17.06
CA VAL A 42 14.32 -8.01 -16.75
C VAL A 42 14.11 -7.95 -15.25
N ARG A 43 13.14 -7.13 -14.81
CA ARG A 43 12.73 -7.02 -13.40
C ARG A 43 11.55 -7.90 -13.05
N ALA A 44 10.58 -8.02 -13.96
CA ALA A 44 9.39 -8.83 -13.73
C ALA A 44 8.78 -9.28 -15.04
N VAL A 45 8.09 -10.42 -14.98
CA VAL A 45 7.19 -10.93 -16.01
C VAL A 45 5.79 -10.98 -15.40
N LEU A 46 4.90 -10.21 -15.96
CA LEU A 46 3.56 -9.96 -15.44
C LEU A 46 2.50 -10.38 -16.46
N SER A 47 1.26 -10.46 -16.04
CA SER A 47 0.13 -10.68 -16.94
C SER A 47 -0.06 -9.48 -17.88
N ASP A 48 -0.57 -9.72 -19.08
CA ASP A 48 -1.06 -8.72 -20.03
C ASP A 48 -2.17 -7.82 -19.46
N LYS A 49 -2.85 -8.33 -18.41
CA LYS A 49 -3.87 -7.59 -17.65
C LYS A 49 -3.30 -6.66 -16.57
N TYR A 50 -1.98 -6.61 -16.43
CA TYR A 50 -1.35 -5.76 -15.42
C TYR A 50 -1.44 -4.29 -15.83
N LYS A 51 -2.01 -3.47 -14.96
CA LYS A 51 -2.07 -2.02 -15.14
C LYS A 51 -0.69 -1.42 -14.86
N ARG A 52 -0.16 -0.72 -15.86
CA ARG A 52 1.10 -0.01 -15.69
C ARG A 52 0.85 1.28 -14.89
N VAL A 53 1.36 1.32 -13.66
CA VAL A 53 1.42 2.51 -12.84
C VAL A 53 2.82 2.57 -12.24
N ASP A 54 3.65 3.41 -12.83
CA ASP A 54 5.05 3.54 -12.45
C ASP A 54 5.20 4.44 -11.21
N ASN A 55 6.30 4.30 -10.51
CA ASN A 55 6.56 5.06 -9.28
C ASN A 55 6.72 6.56 -9.55
N ASP A 56 7.31 6.92 -10.68
CA ASP A 56 7.45 8.30 -11.14
C ASP A 56 6.09 8.96 -11.41
N MET A 57 5.16 8.24 -12.08
CA MET A 57 3.80 8.72 -12.33
C MET A 57 3.07 9.05 -11.02
N ILE A 58 3.23 8.22 -9.98
CA ILE A 58 2.65 8.49 -8.66
C ILE A 58 3.36 9.69 -8.01
N ALA A 59 4.68 9.72 -8.05
CA ALA A 59 5.47 10.80 -7.48
C ALA A 59 5.11 12.16 -8.09
N GLU A 60 4.95 12.25 -9.40
CA GLU A 60 4.51 13.47 -10.11
C GLU A 60 3.15 13.97 -9.63
N GLN A 61 2.23 13.08 -9.28
CA GLN A 61 0.92 13.48 -8.77
C GLN A 61 0.94 13.91 -7.30
N VAL A 62 1.78 13.27 -6.46
CA VAL A 62 1.69 13.45 -5.02
C VAL A 62 2.71 14.45 -4.46
N LEU A 63 3.93 14.50 -5.00
CA LEU A 63 4.98 15.38 -4.49
C LEU A 63 4.62 16.87 -4.53
N PRO A 64 3.98 17.40 -5.59
CA PRO A 64 3.53 18.79 -5.59
C PRO A 64 2.57 19.11 -4.44
N ILE A 65 1.65 18.21 -4.12
CA ILE A 65 0.69 18.38 -3.00
C ILE A 65 1.42 18.36 -1.66
N LEU A 66 2.31 17.38 -1.48
CA LEU A 66 3.08 17.26 -0.25
C LEU A 66 3.94 18.50 -0.01
N TRP A 67 4.53 19.04 -1.08
CA TRP A 67 5.34 20.25 -1.03
C TRP A 67 4.50 21.52 -0.76
N ASP A 68 3.43 21.72 -1.51
CA ASP A 68 2.55 22.89 -1.36
C ASP A 68 1.95 22.99 0.03
N LYS A 69 1.50 21.87 0.58
CA LYS A 69 0.93 21.74 1.92
C LYS A 69 1.96 21.66 3.05
N LYS A 70 3.26 21.62 2.71
CA LYS A 70 4.38 21.53 3.66
C LYS A 70 4.32 20.27 4.55
N TYR A 71 4.08 19.12 3.91
CA TYR A 71 4.22 17.85 4.59
C TYR A 71 5.69 17.59 4.95
N ASP A 72 5.88 16.98 6.11
CA ASP A 72 7.17 16.48 6.56
C ASP A 72 7.29 14.99 6.19
N ILE A 73 8.29 14.66 5.36
CA ILE A 73 8.54 13.28 4.92
C ILE A 73 9.24 12.52 6.03
N LYS A 74 8.49 11.66 6.72
CA LYS A 74 9.01 10.85 7.82
C LYS A 74 9.83 9.65 7.34
N SER A 75 9.46 9.09 6.18
CA SER A 75 10.16 7.95 5.58
C SER A 75 9.89 7.91 4.09
N CYS A 76 10.94 7.67 3.32
CA CYS A 76 10.86 7.42 1.89
C CYS A 76 11.84 6.32 1.54
N ALA A 77 11.38 5.29 0.83
CA ALA A 77 12.21 4.19 0.39
C ALA A 77 11.76 3.67 -0.98
N ILE A 78 12.72 3.35 -1.82
CA ILE A 78 12.52 2.60 -3.06
C ILE A 78 13.40 1.37 -2.97
N THR A 79 12.78 0.21 -3.07
CA THR A 79 13.45 -1.09 -3.10
C THR A 79 13.29 -1.71 -4.48
N ASP A 80 13.88 -2.87 -4.72
CA ASP A 80 13.72 -3.60 -5.98
C ASP A 80 12.26 -3.94 -6.30
N THR A 81 11.40 -4.02 -5.28
CA THR A 81 10.02 -4.46 -5.43
C THR A 81 8.96 -3.43 -5.09
N LYS A 82 9.28 -2.41 -4.28
CA LYS A 82 8.29 -1.47 -3.76
C LYS A 82 8.85 -0.06 -3.59
N MET A 83 7.99 0.92 -3.84
CA MET A 83 8.12 2.29 -3.36
C MET A 83 7.26 2.47 -2.11
N TYR A 84 7.77 3.27 -1.17
CA TYR A 84 7.07 3.63 0.06
C TYR A 84 7.37 5.08 0.44
N ILE A 85 6.32 5.85 0.71
CA ILE A 85 6.41 7.23 1.20
C ILE A 85 5.48 7.35 2.41
N LYS A 86 6.01 7.86 3.52
CA LYS A 86 5.25 8.22 4.72
C LYS A 86 5.50 9.69 5.03
N ALA A 87 4.44 10.49 5.04
CA ALA A 87 4.51 11.93 5.30
C ALA A 87 3.44 12.35 6.29
N SER A 88 3.77 13.28 7.18
CA SER A 88 2.82 13.89 8.11
C SER A 88 2.69 15.39 7.86
N LEU A 89 1.59 15.98 8.30
CA LEU A 89 1.26 17.38 8.13
C LEU A 89 1.36 18.12 9.48
N PRO A 90 2.52 18.72 9.81
CA PRO A 90 2.73 19.37 11.11
C PRO A 90 1.79 20.56 11.38
N SER A 91 1.28 21.20 10.32
CA SER A 91 0.29 22.28 10.47
C SER A 91 -1.09 21.79 10.90
N LEU A 92 -1.36 20.48 10.77
CA LEU A 92 -2.64 19.88 11.13
C LEU A 92 -2.44 18.90 12.31
N GLN A 93 -2.33 19.49 13.50
CA GLN A 93 -2.16 18.80 14.78
C GLN A 93 -3.36 19.05 15.70
N ARG A 94 -3.68 18.04 16.51
CA ARG A 94 -4.69 18.13 17.57
C ARG A 94 -4.25 17.30 18.77
N GLU A 95 -4.75 17.70 19.93
CA GLU A 95 -4.58 16.96 21.16
C GLU A 95 -5.80 16.04 21.38
N VAL A 96 -5.58 14.74 21.44
CA VAL A 96 -6.64 13.75 21.72
C VAL A 96 -7.00 13.75 23.20
N ASN A 97 -5.97 13.72 24.04
CA ASN A 97 -6.03 13.89 25.49
C ASN A 97 -4.84 14.75 25.91
N LYS A 98 -4.83 15.26 27.13
CA LYS A 98 -3.75 16.10 27.65
C LYS A 98 -2.37 15.45 27.44
N GLY A 99 -1.54 16.08 26.61
CA GLY A 99 -0.19 15.60 26.25
C GLY A 99 -0.15 14.57 25.12
N ASP A 100 -1.28 14.11 24.60
CA ASP A 100 -1.35 13.13 23.50
C ASP A 100 -1.64 13.85 22.17
N VAL A 101 -0.60 14.43 21.59
CA VAL A 101 -0.69 15.17 20.32
C VAL A 101 -0.57 14.22 19.14
N VAL A 102 -1.46 14.41 18.16
CA VAL A 102 -1.50 13.66 16.91
C VAL A 102 -1.43 14.60 15.70
N GLU A 103 -0.85 14.12 14.61
CA GLU A 103 -0.75 14.79 13.31
C GLU A 103 -1.49 13.98 12.24
N SER A 104 -2.10 14.69 11.29
CA SER A 104 -2.57 14.07 10.06
C SER A 104 -1.40 13.63 9.19
N GLY A 105 -1.57 12.56 8.43
CA GLY A 105 -0.54 12.08 7.52
C GLY A 105 -1.06 11.17 6.44
N VAL A 106 -0.16 10.75 5.54
CA VAL A 106 -0.43 9.85 4.43
C VAL A 106 0.69 8.84 4.26
N ILE A 107 0.29 7.60 3.99
CA ILE A 107 1.19 6.53 3.54
C ILE A 107 0.85 6.20 2.11
N ILE A 108 1.85 6.22 1.23
CA ILE A 108 1.73 5.88 -0.17
C ILE A 108 2.68 4.72 -0.45
N SER A 109 2.20 3.69 -1.10
CA SER A 109 3.05 2.58 -1.55
C SER A 109 2.60 2.05 -2.89
N ASN A 110 3.58 1.58 -3.68
CA ASN A 110 3.36 1.01 -5.00
C ASN A 110 4.36 -0.12 -5.28
N SER A 111 4.03 -0.98 -6.23
CA SER A 111 4.94 -1.97 -6.78
C SER A 111 4.81 -2.03 -8.29
N GLU A 112 5.91 -1.82 -8.99
CA GLU A 112 5.97 -1.93 -10.47
C GLU A 112 6.15 -3.37 -10.95
N VAL A 113 6.44 -4.29 -10.03
CA VAL A 113 6.85 -5.68 -10.32
C VAL A 113 5.87 -6.71 -9.78
N GLY A 114 4.63 -6.31 -9.48
CA GLY A 114 3.58 -7.22 -9.05
C GLY A 114 3.61 -7.63 -7.57
N HIS A 115 4.49 -7.04 -6.76
CA HIS A 115 4.60 -7.34 -5.33
C HIS A 115 3.69 -6.51 -4.42
N GLY A 116 2.70 -5.84 -4.98
CA GLY A 116 1.74 -5.04 -4.22
C GLY A 116 0.81 -4.25 -5.11
N ALA A 117 -0.16 -3.61 -4.48
CA ALA A 117 -1.10 -2.69 -5.10
C ALA A 117 -0.64 -1.24 -4.93
N VAL A 118 -1.18 -0.34 -5.75
CA VAL A 118 -1.17 1.10 -5.42
C VAL A 118 -2.00 1.28 -4.16
N ASN A 119 -1.39 1.73 -3.10
CA ASN A 119 -2.05 1.96 -1.83
C ASN A 119 -1.77 3.38 -1.34
N VAL A 120 -2.85 4.12 -1.09
CA VAL A 120 -2.82 5.42 -0.44
C VAL A 120 -3.70 5.36 0.79
N SER A 121 -3.09 5.53 1.96
CA SER A 121 -3.77 5.37 3.24
C SER A 121 -3.53 6.62 4.09
N PRO A 122 -4.57 7.39 4.40
CA PRO A 122 -4.50 8.36 5.48
C PRO A 122 -4.11 7.66 6.78
N PHE A 123 -3.27 8.30 7.57
CA PHE A 123 -2.92 7.81 8.90
C PHE A 123 -2.84 8.97 9.90
N ILE A 124 -2.98 8.62 11.17
CA ILE A 124 -2.73 9.55 12.28
C ILE A 124 -1.39 9.20 12.89
N HIS A 125 -0.49 10.17 12.89
CA HIS A 125 0.82 10.07 13.51
C HIS A 125 0.74 10.58 14.96
N ARG A 126 0.97 9.70 15.94
CA ARG A 126 1.01 10.07 17.35
C ARG A 126 2.43 10.45 17.74
N LEU A 127 2.65 11.68 18.18
CA LEU A 127 3.99 12.22 18.46
C LEU A 127 4.65 11.56 19.67
N VAL A 128 3.88 11.17 20.66
CA VAL A 128 4.37 10.59 21.92
C VAL A 128 4.98 9.20 21.73
N CYS A 129 4.47 8.41 20.77
CA CYS A 129 4.87 7.01 20.60
C CYS A 129 5.58 6.73 19.27
N MET A 130 5.77 7.70 18.38
CA MET A 130 6.22 7.53 17.00
C MET A 130 5.43 6.48 16.18
N ASN A 131 4.41 5.88 16.76
CA ASN A 131 3.51 4.95 16.09
C ASN A 131 2.42 5.69 15.34
N GLY A 132 2.02 5.16 14.20
CA GLY A 132 0.93 5.72 13.39
C GLY A 132 -0.25 4.76 13.32
N MET A 133 -1.46 5.30 13.35
CA MET A 133 -2.69 4.54 13.12
C MET A 133 -3.21 4.80 11.71
N VAL A 134 -3.36 3.75 10.92
CA VAL A 134 -3.93 3.86 9.57
C VAL A 134 -5.45 4.01 9.64
N ILE A 135 -5.98 5.00 8.93
CA ILE A 135 -7.42 5.27 8.84
C ILE A 135 -7.99 4.50 7.66
N ASN A 136 -8.87 3.54 7.91
CA ASN A 136 -9.41 2.67 6.87
C ASN A 136 -10.54 3.30 6.02
N THR A 137 -11.22 4.33 6.52
CA THR A 137 -12.41 4.93 5.88
C THR A 137 -12.12 5.65 4.56
N SER A 138 -10.89 6.13 4.35
CA SER A 138 -10.48 6.85 3.15
C SER A 138 -9.33 6.16 2.39
N LYS A 139 -9.10 4.90 2.70
CA LYS A 139 -8.01 4.13 2.09
C LYS A 139 -8.31 3.81 0.64
N LEU A 140 -7.44 4.25 -0.28
CA LEU A 140 -7.39 3.77 -1.64
C LEU A 140 -6.46 2.55 -1.71
N ASN A 141 -7.00 1.42 -2.14
CA ASN A 141 -6.23 0.22 -2.44
C ASN A 141 -6.65 -0.27 -3.82
N SER A 142 -5.84 0.01 -4.83
CA SER A 142 -6.10 -0.41 -6.20
C SER A 142 -5.07 -1.43 -6.64
N ARG A 143 -5.54 -2.64 -6.93
CA ARG A 143 -4.70 -3.69 -7.50
C ARG A 143 -4.33 -3.33 -8.93
N HIS A 144 -3.12 -3.66 -9.32
CA HIS A 144 -2.67 -3.54 -10.72
C HIS A 144 -3.34 -4.57 -11.65
N LEU A 145 -3.98 -5.59 -11.09
CA LEU A 145 -4.78 -6.53 -11.86
C LEU A 145 -6.21 -6.03 -11.96
N THR A 146 -6.79 -6.13 -13.13
CA THR A 146 -8.24 -6.00 -13.30
C THR A 146 -8.91 -7.05 -12.43
N SER A 147 -9.81 -6.63 -11.51
CA SER A 147 -10.38 -7.55 -10.53
C SER A 147 -11.19 -8.65 -11.24
N SER A 148 -10.98 -9.90 -10.81
CA SER A 148 -11.72 -11.07 -11.29
C SER A 148 -13.21 -11.07 -10.92
N GLN A 149 -13.70 -10.05 -10.21
CA GLN A 149 -15.10 -9.90 -9.82
C GLN A 149 -15.90 -8.96 -10.74
N SER A 150 -15.27 -8.30 -11.71
CA SER A 150 -16.02 -7.58 -12.74
C SER A 150 -16.23 -8.50 -13.94
N SER A 151 -17.45 -8.54 -14.46
CA SER A 151 -17.83 -9.16 -15.74
C SER A 151 -17.01 -8.67 -16.95
N LEU A 152 -15.98 -7.87 -16.73
CA LEU A 152 -15.08 -7.24 -17.67
C LEU A 152 -13.75 -7.98 -17.85
N ASP A 153 -13.54 -9.13 -17.20
CA ASP A 153 -12.25 -9.87 -17.30
C ASP A 153 -11.92 -10.28 -18.76
N GLY A 154 -12.94 -10.49 -19.60
CA GLY A 154 -12.77 -10.71 -21.04
C GLY A 154 -12.58 -9.43 -21.85
N VAL A 155 -12.97 -8.27 -21.33
CA VAL A 155 -12.95 -6.99 -22.06
C VAL A 155 -11.59 -6.33 -22.02
N TRP A 156 -10.78 -6.56 -20.97
CA TRP A 156 -9.45 -5.92 -20.84
C TRP A 156 -8.51 -6.22 -22.02
N SER A 157 -8.56 -7.44 -22.54
CA SER A 157 -7.75 -7.83 -23.71
C SER A 157 -8.20 -7.20 -25.03
N ILE A 158 -9.43 -6.64 -25.05
CA ILE A 158 -10.03 -5.98 -26.21
C ILE A 158 -9.86 -4.46 -26.15
N LEU A 159 -9.48 -3.91 -24.98
CA LEU A 159 -9.29 -2.47 -24.83
C LEU A 159 -8.06 -1.99 -25.60
N SER A 160 -8.22 -0.84 -26.26
CA SER A 160 -7.09 -0.13 -26.89
C SER A 160 -6.08 0.34 -25.83
N ASP A 161 -4.85 0.58 -26.26
CA ASP A 161 -3.83 1.12 -25.36
C ASP A 161 -4.20 2.50 -24.83
N GLU A 162 -4.93 3.32 -25.61
CA GLU A 162 -5.49 4.60 -25.17
C GLU A 162 -6.49 4.41 -24.01
N ALA A 163 -7.39 3.43 -24.09
CA ALA A 163 -8.34 3.14 -23.01
C ALA A 163 -7.65 2.66 -21.73
N LYS A 164 -6.58 1.88 -21.84
CA LYS A 164 -5.76 1.44 -20.72
C LYS A 164 -5.02 2.61 -20.07
N GLU A 165 -4.51 3.52 -20.87
CA GLU A 165 -3.84 4.75 -20.39
C GLU A 165 -4.82 5.65 -19.63
N LEU A 166 -6.02 5.88 -20.15
CA LEU A 166 -7.07 6.67 -19.49
C LEU A 166 -7.49 6.04 -18.14
N ASP A 167 -7.54 4.71 -18.05
CA ASP A 167 -7.82 4.02 -16.78
C ASP A 167 -6.68 4.20 -15.75
N SER A 168 -5.43 4.22 -16.22
CA SER A 168 -4.28 4.54 -15.37
C SER A 168 -4.31 6.00 -14.90
N GLN A 169 -4.63 6.94 -15.76
CA GLN A 169 -4.80 8.35 -15.42
C GLN A 169 -5.94 8.58 -14.42
N ALA A 170 -7.07 7.87 -14.58
CA ALA A 170 -8.16 7.91 -13.60
C ALA A 170 -7.74 7.39 -12.22
N LEU A 171 -6.90 6.37 -12.16
CA LEU A 171 -6.33 5.89 -10.90
C LEU A 171 -5.40 6.94 -10.27
N LEU A 172 -4.53 7.56 -11.07
CA LEU A 172 -3.63 8.62 -10.60
C LEU A 172 -4.40 9.84 -10.06
N ALA A 173 -5.50 10.23 -10.73
CA ALA A 173 -6.38 11.28 -10.22
C ALA A 173 -6.97 10.91 -8.84
N LYS A 174 -7.42 9.65 -8.66
CA LYS A 174 -7.89 9.18 -7.34
C LYS A 174 -6.79 9.19 -6.28
N VAL A 175 -5.57 8.82 -6.64
CA VAL A 175 -4.39 8.92 -5.74
C VAL A 175 -4.22 10.36 -5.28
N ARG A 176 -4.20 11.31 -6.21
CA ARG A 176 -4.08 12.74 -5.94
C ARG A 176 -5.20 13.22 -5.00
N ASP A 177 -6.44 12.87 -5.28
CA ASP A 177 -7.61 13.33 -4.51
C ASP A 177 -7.59 12.77 -3.08
N VAL A 178 -7.16 11.51 -2.89
CA VAL A 178 -7.01 10.93 -1.55
C VAL A 178 -5.88 11.62 -0.78
N VAL A 179 -4.73 11.89 -1.41
CA VAL A 179 -3.63 12.64 -0.77
C VAL A 179 -4.10 14.04 -0.39
N ALA A 180 -4.79 14.75 -1.29
CA ALA A 180 -5.33 16.08 -1.00
C ALA A 180 -6.32 16.06 0.19
N SER A 181 -7.14 15.01 0.29
CA SER A 181 -8.11 14.86 1.39
C SER A 181 -7.47 14.68 2.77
N THR A 182 -6.19 14.28 2.84
CA THR A 182 -5.49 14.14 4.14
C THR A 182 -5.15 15.47 4.80
N SER A 183 -5.26 16.58 4.07
CA SER A 183 -5.15 17.95 4.61
C SER A 183 -6.51 18.58 4.98
N ASP A 184 -7.61 17.82 4.92
CA ASP A 184 -8.94 18.27 5.30
C ASP A 184 -9.08 18.33 6.82
N GLU A 185 -9.22 19.55 7.34
CA GLU A 185 -9.29 19.81 8.78
C GLU A 185 -10.53 19.18 9.43
N MET A 186 -11.69 19.24 8.77
CA MET A 186 -12.93 18.66 9.30
C MET A 186 -12.83 17.15 9.47
N ARG A 187 -12.32 16.46 8.44
CA ARG A 187 -12.12 15.00 8.50
C ARG A 187 -11.13 14.60 9.58
N PHE A 188 -10.06 15.36 9.73
CA PHE A 188 -9.08 15.10 10.79
C PHE A 188 -9.70 15.30 12.18
N GLU A 189 -10.45 16.38 12.38
CA GLU A 189 -11.15 16.66 13.63
C GLU A 189 -12.12 15.53 14.01
N GLU A 190 -12.92 15.04 13.07
CA GLU A 190 -13.80 13.88 13.28
C GLU A 190 -13.03 12.65 13.77
N GLN A 191 -11.85 12.36 13.19
CA GLN A 191 -11.02 11.24 13.62
C GLN A 191 -10.45 11.44 15.03
N VAL A 192 -9.99 12.64 15.33
CA VAL A 192 -9.49 12.99 16.66
C VAL A 192 -10.60 12.84 17.69
N GLN A 193 -11.82 13.30 17.39
CA GLN A 193 -12.97 13.15 18.28
C GLN A 193 -13.33 11.66 18.50
N MET A 194 -13.28 10.83 17.45
CA MET A 194 -13.46 9.38 17.61
C MET A 194 -12.40 8.77 18.51
N MET A 195 -11.14 9.18 18.41
CA MET A 195 -10.06 8.70 19.27
C MET A 195 -10.27 9.14 20.72
N SER A 196 -10.65 10.41 20.95
CA SER A 196 -10.96 10.94 22.27
C SER A 196 -12.12 10.19 22.92
N ASN A 197 -13.20 9.96 22.18
CA ASN A 197 -14.33 9.18 22.67
C ASN A 197 -13.93 7.73 23.00
N ALA A 198 -13.14 7.11 22.14
CA ALA A 198 -12.65 5.75 22.36
C ALA A 198 -11.74 5.63 23.58
N SER A 199 -10.94 6.66 23.88
CA SER A 199 -10.05 6.68 25.04
C SER A 199 -10.80 6.68 26.39
N GLN A 200 -12.05 7.13 26.40
CA GLN A 200 -12.91 7.14 27.59
C GLN A 200 -13.57 5.79 27.87
N ILE A 201 -13.52 4.84 26.92
CA ILE A 201 -14.15 3.53 27.04
C ILE A 201 -13.25 2.61 27.85
N LYS A 202 -13.72 2.19 29.04
CA LYS A 202 -13.02 1.18 29.83
C LYS A 202 -13.31 -0.21 29.34
N ILE A 203 -12.28 -0.94 28.93
CA ILE A 203 -12.39 -2.34 28.49
C ILE A 203 -12.53 -3.23 29.72
N LYS A 204 -13.75 -3.72 29.97
CA LYS A 204 -14.04 -4.59 31.16
C LYS A 204 -13.51 -6.02 31.02
N ARG A 205 -13.31 -6.53 29.80
CA ARG A 205 -12.90 -7.90 29.50
C ARG A 205 -11.88 -7.92 28.36
N PRO A 206 -10.63 -7.51 28.60
CA PRO A 206 -9.64 -7.36 27.53
C PRO A 206 -9.40 -8.68 26.75
N LYS A 207 -9.31 -9.83 27.41
CA LYS A 207 -9.14 -11.13 26.73
C LYS A 207 -10.23 -11.42 25.70
N LYS A 208 -11.50 -11.16 26.03
CA LYS A 208 -12.62 -11.38 25.11
C LYS A 208 -12.58 -10.42 23.91
N VAL A 209 -12.08 -9.19 24.11
CA VAL A 209 -11.88 -8.22 23.04
C VAL A 209 -10.78 -8.72 22.09
N ILE A 210 -9.69 -9.25 22.63
CA ILE A 210 -8.61 -9.82 21.81
C ILE A 210 -9.11 -11.00 20.99
N GLU A 211 -9.83 -11.94 21.57
CA GLU A 211 -10.44 -13.07 20.83
C GLU A 211 -11.34 -12.58 19.66
N LEU A 212 -12.11 -11.52 19.88
CA LEU A 212 -12.91 -10.91 18.81
C LEU A 212 -12.06 -10.23 17.72
N LEU A 213 -10.95 -9.60 18.10
CA LEU A 213 -10.02 -9.00 17.15
C LEU A 213 -9.28 -10.08 16.34
N GLU A 214 -8.81 -11.15 16.99
CA GLU A 214 -8.19 -12.29 16.32
C GLU A 214 -9.11 -12.87 15.25
N ASN A 215 -10.38 -13.11 15.58
CA ASN A 215 -11.35 -13.63 14.63
C ASN A 215 -11.72 -12.65 13.53
N LYS A 216 -11.81 -11.33 13.83
CA LYS A 216 -12.25 -10.31 12.86
C LYS A 216 -11.15 -9.92 11.88
N PHE A 217 -9.90 -9.93 12.31
CA PHE A 217 -8.74 -9.46 11.55
C PHE A 217 -7.77 -10.57 11.19
N ASP A 218 -8.15 -11.84 11.46
CA ASP A 218 -7.33 -13.03 11.18
C ASP A 218 -5.92 -12.94 11.80
N LEU A 219 -5.87 -12.46 13.05
CA LEU A 219 -4.62 -12.29 13.77
C LEU A 219 -4.15 -13.63 14.35
N THR A 220 -2.84 -13.82 14.39
CA THR A 220 -2.23 -14.94 15.09
C THR A 220 -2.33 -14.76 16.61
N LYS A 221 -2.25 -15.86 17.38
CA LYS A 221 -2.26 -15.80 18.86
C LYS A 221 -1.15 -14.91 19.42
N ASN A 222 0.05 -14.96 18.82
CA ASN A 222 1.17 -14.12 19.25
C ASN A 222 0.89 -12.61 19.05
N GLU A 223 0.23 -12.24 17.96
CA GLU A 223 -0.21 -10.87 17.72
C GLU A 223 -1.28 -10.45 18.72
N GLY A 224 -2.24 -11.34 19.03
CA GLY A 224 -3.26 -11.11 20.05
C GLY A 224 -2.65 -10.92 21.45
N GLU A 225 -1.68 -11.74 21.83
CA GLU A 225 -0.95 -11.61 23.10
C GLU A 225 -0.17 -10.28 23.19
N SER A 226 0.54 -9.89 22.13
CA SER A 226 1.23 -8.61 22.03
C SER A 226 0.28 -7.41 22.20
N ILE A 227 -0.91 -7.47 21.59
CA ILE A 227 -1.94 -6.44 21.74
C ILE A 227 -2.44 -6.42 23.19
N LEU A 228 -2.66 -7.57 23.81
CA LEU A 228 -3.12 -7.68 25.19
C LEU A 228 -2.11 -7.09 26.18
N GLU A 229 -0.83 -7.41 26.02
CA GLU A 229 0.25 -6.84 26.84
C GLU A 229 0.30 -5.34 26.73
N ASN A 230 0.20 -4.78 25.53
CA ASN A 230 0.16 -3.35 25.29
C ASN A 230 -1.10 -2.66 25.86
N LEU A 231 -2.23 -3.37 25.98
CA LEU A 231 -3.45 -2.85 26.59
C LEU A 231 -3.38 -2.84 28.13
N ILE A 232 -2.68 -3.83 28.71
CA ILE A 232 -2.59 -3.98 30.19
C ILE A 232 -1.49 -3.10 30.77
N ASN A 233 -0.36 -2.92 30.03
CA ASN A 233 0.80 -2.15 30.49
C ASN A 233 0.72 -0.63 30.19
N ARG A 234 -0.43 -0.13 29.79
CA ARG A 234 -0.70 1.31 29.69
C ARG A 234 -1.28 1.81 31.00
N ASP A 235 -0.41 2.24 31.88
CA ASP A 235 -0.71 3.19 32.95
C ASP A 235 -0.57 4.64 32.44
#